data_aab4078089627315e9feaf2238563a1a
#
_entry.id   aab4078089627315e9feaf2238563a1a
#
_cell.length_a   1.000
_cell.length_b   1.000
_cell.length_c   1.000
_cell.angle_alpha   90.00
_cell.angle_beta   90.00
_cell.angle_gamma   90.00
#
_symmetry.space_group_name_H-M   'P 1'
#
loop_
_entity.id
_entity.type
_entity.pdbx_description
1 polymer ?
#
loop_
_entity_poly.entity_id
_entity_poly.type
_entity_poly.pdbx_seq_one_letter_code
_entity_poly.pdbx_strand_id
1 'polypeptide(L)'
;MGPEAKLYKKLRKVSKDISWIRIENLSALGTPDLLGYNTLGNFFTVELKVTKGNKVRFSPHQIAFHKTHPNNTFILVEALCQRSSKLVQYYLIPGSRIDELVACGLKPKLDACRLELDACSLKLQNLN
;
A
#
# COMPACT_ATOMS: atom_id res chain seq x y z
N MET A 1 -17.79 -7.90 0.87
CA MET A 1 -16.40 -7.63 0.47
C MET A 1 -15.84 -6.48 1.32
N GLY A 2 -14.73 -6.70 2.00
CA GLY A 2 -14.12 -5.70 2.87
C GLY A 2 -13.47 -4.54 2.10
N PRO A 3 -13.10 -3.47 2.81
CA PRO A 3 -12.50 -2.28 2.17
C PRO A 3 -11.21 -2.57 1.43
N GLU A 4 -10.33 -3.39 1.97
CA GLU A 4 -9.06 -3.75 1.34
C GLU A 4 -9.28 -4.58 0.07
N ALA A 5 -10.27 -5.46 0.07
CA ALA A 5 -10.61 -6.22 -1.13
C ALA A 5 -11.14 -5.33 -2.25
N LYS A 6 -11.91 -4.29 -1.87
CA LYS A 6 -12.38 -3.29 -2.85
C LYS A 6 -11.23 -2.48 -3.40
N LEU A 7 -10.27 -2.11 -2.55
CA LEU A 7 -9.07 -1.39 -2.98
C LEU A 7 -8.24 -2.24 -3.94
N TYR A 8 -8.07 -3.52 -3.64
CA TYR A 8 -7.37 -4.45 -4.55
C TYR A 8 -8.03 -4.49 -5.92
N LYS A 9 -9.36 -4.56 -5.96
CA LYS A 9 -10.10 -4.57 -7.22
C LYS A 9 -9.85 -3.31 -8.04
N LYS A 10 -9.83 -2.14 -7.40
CA LYS A 10 -9.51 -0.87 -8.06
C LYS A 10 -8.08 -0.87 -8.60
N LEU A 11 -7.13 -1.34 -7.79
CA LEU A 11 -5.73 -1.39 -8.17
C LEU A 11 -5.52 -2.28 -9.40
N ARG A 12 -6.15 -3.43 -9.42
CA ARG A 12 -6.06 -4.36 -10.57
C ARG A 12 -6.55 -3.72 -11.87
N LYS A 13 -7.61 -2.93 -11.80
CA LYS A 13 -8.16 -2.28 -13.00
C LYS A 13 -7.18 -1.30 -13.63
N VAL A 14 -6.39 -0.59 -12.82
CA VAL A 14 -5.46 0.43 -13.32
C VAL A 14 -4.05 -0.12 -13.56
N SER A 15 -3.79 -1.37 -13.19
CA SER A 15 -2.45 -1.95 -13.26
C SER A 15 -2.45 -3.29 -14.03
N LYS A 16 -2.97 -3.26 -15.25
CA LYS A 16 -3.12 -4.47 -16.07
C LYS A 16 -1.79 -5.10 -16.48
N ASP A 17 -0.71 -4.32 -16.51
CA ASP A 17 0.62 -4.80 -16.88
C ASP A 17 1.38 -5.44 -15.71
N ILE A 18 0.82 -5.39 -14.50
CA ILE A 18 1.41 -6.03 -13.33
C ILE A 18 0.73 -7.37 -13.08
N SER A 19 1.55 -8.40 -12.90
CA SER A 19 1.05 -9.70 -12.46
C SER A 19 0.89 -9.68 -10.95
N TRP A 20 -0.33 -9.88 -10.47
CA TRP A 20 -0.65 -9.84 -9.05
C TRP A 20 -0.93 -11.23 -8.51
N ILE A 21 -0.37 -11.52 -7.35
CA ILE A 21 -0.69 -12.70 -6.56
C ILE A 21 -1.19 -12.21 -5.20
N ARG A 22 -2.39 -12.61 -4.83
CA ARG A 22 -2.91 -12.35 -3.50
C ARG A 22 -2.30 -13.36 -2.54
N ILE A 23 -1.65 -12.85 -1.50
CA ILE A 23 -1.00 -13.72 -0.52
C ILE A 23 -2.02 -14.07 0.54
N GLU A 24 -2.32 -15.37 0.64
CA GLU A 24 -3.20 -15.91 1.67
C GLU A 24 -2.38 -16.88 2.50
N ASN A 25 -1.76 -16.38 3.57
CA ASN A 25 -0.91 -17.18 4.42
C ASN A 25 -1.39 -17.08 5.86
N LEU A 26 -2.01 -18.15 6.33
CA LEU A 26 -2.56 -18.22 7.68
C LEU A 26 -1.49 -18.47 8.75
N SER A 27 -0.29 -18.89 8.36
CA SER A 27 0.77 -19.25 9.30
C SER A 27 1.85 -18.17 9.45
N ALA A 28 1.95 -17.21 8.50
CA ALA A 28 2.97 -16.16 8.55
C ALA A 28 2.31 -14.82 8.86
N LEU A 29 2.40 -14.40 10.10
CA LEU A 29 1.83 -13.13 10.55
C LEU A 29 2.62 -11.96 9.97
N GLY A 30 1.90 -10.90 9.60
CA GLY A 30 2.52 -9.68 9.06
C GLY A 30 2.90 -9.75 7.60
N THR A 31 2.64 -10.86 6.90
CA THR A 31 2.87 -10.98 5.46
C THR A 31 1.98 -9.98 4.71
N PRO A 32 2.53 -9.25 3.72
CA PRO A 32 1.72 -8.32 2.93
C PRO A 32 0.60 -8.99 2.15
N ASP A 33 -0.40 -8.21 1.76
CA ASP A 33 -1.57 -8.72 1.06
C ASP A 33 -1.27 -9.20 -0.36
N LEU A 34 -0.34 -8.52 -1.04
CA LEU A 34 -0.11 -8.74 -2.47
C LEU A 34 1.36 -8.91 -2.78
N LEU A 35 1.64 -9.82 -3.71
CA LEU A 35 2.92 -9.90 -4.40
C LEU A 35 2.69 -9.46 -5.85
N GLY A 36 3.45 -8.47 -6.30
CA GLY A 36 3.40 -7.97 -7.67
C GLY A 36 4.67 -8.31 -8.43
N TYR A 37 4.53 -8.45 -9.74
CA TYR A 37 5.65 -8.64 -10.65
C TYR A 37 5.44 -7.76 -11.86
N ASN A 38 6.37 -6.84 -12.12
CA ASN A 38 6.22 -5.88 -13.20
C ASN A 38 6.89 -6.36 -14.49
N THR A 39 6.69 -5.62 -15.58
CA THR A 39 7.24 -5.98 -16.88
C THR A 39 8.76 -5.82 -16.95
N LEU A 40 9.35 -5.11 -16.00
CA LEU A 40 10.81 -4.97 -15.88
C LEU A 40 11.46 -6.15 -15.15
N GLY A 41 10.68 -7.12 -14.71
CA GLY A 41 11.19 -8.33 -14.07
C GLY A 41 11.46 -8.20 -12.58
N ASN A 42 10.80 -7.28 -11.90
CA ASN A 42 11.01 -7.06 -10.48
C ASN A 42 9.79 -7.43 -9.66
N PHE A 43 10.03 -8.16 -8.56
CA PHE A 43 9.01 -8.43 -7.56
C PHE A 43 8.94 -7.30 -6.55
N PHE A 44 7.75 -7.08 -6.03
CA PHE A 44 7.50 -6.17 -4.93
C PHE A 44 6.26 -6.62 -4.16
N THR A 45 6.12 -6.13 -2.95
CA THR A 45 4.92 -6.41 -2.14
C THR A 45 4.13 -5.16 -1.89
N VAL A 46 2.82 -5.31 -1.70
CA VAL A 46 1.93 -4.21 -1.34
C VAL A 46 1.03 -4.65 -0.18
N GLU A 47 1.10 -3.89 0.90
CA GLU A 47 0.15 -3.98 2.01
C GLU A 47 -0.98 -3.00 1.74
N LEU A 48 -2.23 -3.47 1.78
CA LEU A 48 -3.40 -2.62 1.52
C LEU A 48 -3.98 -2.11 2.83
N LYS A 49 -4.20 -0.81 2.89
CA LYS A 49 -4.84 -0.17 4.06
C LYS A 49 -5.91 0.80 3.60
N VAL A 50 -7.03 0.80 4.30
CA VAL A 50 -8.08 1.79 4.11
C VAL A 50 -8.29 2.46 5.46
N THR A 51 -8.29 3.78 5.48
CA THR A 51 -8.44 4.53 6.72
C THR A 51 -9.38 5.72 6.54
N LYS A 52 -9.96 6.16 7.66
CA LYS A 52 -10.68 7.44 7.75
C LYS A 52 -9.79 8.38 8.53
N GLY A 53 -9.31 9.45 7.90
CA GLY A 53 -8.42 10.40 8.54
C GLY A 53 -6.96 10.07 8.33
N ASN A 54 -6.14 10.41 9.33
CA ASN A 54 -4.69 10.48 9.18
C ASN A 54 -3.93 9.24 9.68
N LYS A 55 -4.51 8.51 10.62
CA LYS A 55 -3.82 7.37 11.25
C LYS A 55 -4.04 6.08 10.46
N VAL A 56 -2.97 5.33 10.31
CA VAL A 56 -3.01 4.01 9.70
C VAL A 56 -2.54 3.00 10.74
N ARG A 57 -3.33 1.93 10.93
CA ARG A 57 -3.06 0.94 11.97
C ARG A 57 -2.34 -0.27 11.41
N PHE A 58 -1.33 -0.71 12.14
CA PHE A 58 -0.55 -1.90 11.80
C PHE A 58 -0.40 -2.80 13.01
N SER A 59 -0.40 -4.11 12.77
CA SER A 59 0.01 -5.06 13.80
C SER A 59 1.53 -4.98 14.01
N PRO A 60 2.05 -5.41 15.18
CA PRO A 60 3.50 -5.46 15.39
C PRO A 60 4.21 -6.32 14.32
N HIS A 61 3.56 -7.38 13.85
CA HIS A 61 4.14 -8.25 12.81
C HIS A 61 4.25 -7.54 11.46
N GLN A 62 3.27 -6.71 11.09
CA GLN A 62 3.32 -5.92 9.86
C GLN A 62 4.44 -4.88 9.92
N ILE A 63 4.62 -4.25 11.08
CA ILE A 63 5.71 -3.29 11.29
C ILE A 63 7.06 -4.01 11.15
N ALA A 64 7.22 -5.14 11.82
CA ALA A 64 8.44 -5.94 11.76
C ALA A 64 8.77 -6.38 10.34
N PHE A 65 7.77 -6.81 9.57
CA PHE A 65 7.97 -7.22 8.18
C PHE A 65 8.59 -6.10 7.36
N HIS A 66 8.03 -4.89 7.43
CA HIS A 66 8.51 -3.77 6.62
C HIS A 66 9.88 -3.25 7.10
N LYS A 67 10.18 -3.37 8.38
CA LYS A 67 11.50 -3.01 8.91
C LYS A 67 12.60 -3.98 8.46
N THR A 68 12.27 -5.26 8.33
CA THR A 68 13.23 -6.27 7.87
C THR A 68 13.30 -6.38 6.35
N HIS A 69 12.29 -5.87 5.64
CA HIS A 69 12.22 -5.91 4.18
C HIS A 69 11.99 -4.49 3.63
N PRO A 70 12.99 -3.60 3.72
CA PRO A 70 12.78 -2.20 3.34
C PRO A 70 12.76 -1.94 1.85
N ASN A 71 13.26 -2.86 1.03
CA ASN A 71 13.37 -2.67 -0.41
C ASN A 71 12.23 -3.38 -1.15
N ASN A 72 11.66 -2.69 -2.13
CA ASN A 72 10.57 -3.22 -2.96
C ASN A 72 9.37 -3.71 -2.15
N THR A 73 9.10 -3.05 -1.03
CA THR A 73 7.91 -3.26 -0.24
C THR A 73 7.17 -1.93 -0.10
N PHE A 74 5.86 -1.97 -0.23
CA PHE A 74 5.04 -0.76 -0.25
C PHE A 74 3.78 -0.94 0.59
N ILE A 75 3.27 0.18 1.05
CA ILE A 75 1.96 0.27 1.70
C ILE A 75 1.11 1.20 0.83
N LEU A 76 0.01 0.68 0.31
CA LEU A 76 -0.96 1.48 -0.43
C LEU A 76 -2.11 1.81 0.52
N VAL A 77 -2.29 3.10 0.77
CA VAL A 77 -3.34 3.58 1.67
C VAL A 77 -4.40 4.30 0.87
N GLU A 78 -5.65 3.87 1.04
CA GLU A 78 -6.82 4.63 0.60
C GLU A 78 -7.35 5.38 1.80
N ALA A 79 -7.22 6.71 1.78
CA ALA A 79 -7.65 7.57 2.87
C ALA A 79 -8.94 8.29 2.49
N LEU A 80 -9.99 8.03 3.27
CA LEU A 80 -11.28 8.67 3.07
C LEU A 80 -11.27 10.02 3.78
N CYS A 81 -11.72 11.06 3.08
CA CYS A 81 -11.80 12.38 3.68
C CYS A 81 -12.96 12.42 4.69
N GLN A 82 -12.67 12.88 5.92
CA GLN A 82 -13.68 12.97 6.98
C GLN A 82 -14.80 13.93 6.65
N ARG A 83 -14.53 14.96 5.83
CA ARG A 83 -15.51 16.00 5.49
C ARG A 83 -16.38 15.63 4.30
N SER A 84 -15.95 14.66 3.50
CA SER A 84 -16.70 14.22 2.34
C SER A 84 -16.31 12.78 2.01
N SER A 85 -17.28 11.87 2.02
CA SER A 85 -17.06 10.49 1.62
C SER A 85 -16.74 10.33 0.13
N LYS A 86 -16.86 11.40 -0.66
CA LYS A 86 -16.57 11.40 -2.08
C LYS A 86 -15.10 11.70 -2.39
N LEU A 87 -14.37 12.28 -1.44
CA LEU A 87 -12.96 12.59 -1.62
C LEU A 87 -12.10 11.48 -1.06
N VAL A 88 -11.41 10.79 -1.95
CA VAL A 88 -10.51 9.71 -1.60
C VAL A 88 -9.11 10.11 -2.02
N GLN A 89 -8.16 9.93 -1.12
CA GLN A 89 -6.74 10.16 -1.39
C GLN A 89 -5.98 8.85 -1.30
N TYR A 90 -5.02 8.67 -2.18
CA TYR A 90 -4.17 7.49 -2.19
C TYR A 90 -2.74 7.87 -1.86
N TYR A 91 -2.08 7.01 -1.08
CA TYR A 91 -0.69 7.17 -0.70
C TYR A 91 0.03 5.87 -1.02
N LEU A 92 1.12 5.96 -1.78
CA LEU A 92 2.01 4.84 -2.00
C LEU A 92 3.29 5.08 -1.19
N ILE A 93 3.44 4.36 -0.10
CA ILE A 93 4.47 4.61 0.90
C ILE A 93 5.47 3.46 0.86
N PRO A 94 6.77 3.76 0.67
CA PRO A 94 7.79 2.71 0.76
C PRO A 94 7.79 2.05 2.14
N GLY A 95 7.98 0.74 2.17
CA GLY A 95 8.02 0.00 3.43
C GLY A 95 9.10 0.50 4.39
N SER A 96 10.20 1.04 3.85
CA SER A 96 11.27 1.64 4.65
C SER A 96 10.81 2.81 5.52
N ARG A 97 9.66 3.41 5.22
CA ARG A 97 9.12 4.55 5.97
C ARG A 97 8.00 4.15 6.93
N ILE A 98 7.90 2.87 7.26
CA ILE A 98 6.83 2.38 8.14
C ILE A 98 6.85 3.06 9.52
N ASP A 99 8.04 3.33 10.07
CA ASP A 99 8.14 3.96 11.39
C ASP A 99 7.57 5.38 11.39
N GLU A 100 7.79 6.16 10.32
CA GLU A 100 7.20 7.49 10.19
C GLU A 100 5.67 7.41 10.11
N LEU A 101 5.16 6.46 9.33
CA LEU A 101 3.73 6.28 9.17
C LEU A 101 3.06 5.92 10.49
N VAL A 102 3.67 5.02 11.26
CA VAL A 102 3.15 4.62 12.57
C VAL A 102 3.19 5.77 13.57
N ALA A 103 4.29 6.52 13.58
CA ALA A 103 4.50 7.59 14.58
C ALA A 103 3.70 8.85 14.26
N CYS A 104 3.60 9.24 12.98
CA CYS A 104 3.11 10.56 12.58
C CYS A 104 1.84 10.50 11.72
N GLY A 105 1.43 9.32 11.24
CA GLY A 105 0.34 9.21 10.29
C GLY A 105 0.72 9.71 8.89
N LEU A 106 -0.28 9.99 8.07
CA LEU A 106 -0.08 10.34 6.67
C LEU A 106 0.43 11.77 6.48
N LYS A 107 -0.05 12.70 7.27
CA LYS A 107 0.24 14.14 7.12
C LYS A 107 0.93 14.68 8.38
N PRO A 108 1.82 15.65 8.22
CA PRO A 108 2.31 16.24 6.95
C PRO A 108 3.49 15.50 6.32
N LYS A 109 4.17 14.61 7.06
CA LYS A 109 5.46 14.04 6.62
C LYS A 109 5.38 13.18 5.36
N LEU A 110 4.26 12.50 5.16
CA LEU A 110 4.08 11.59 4.02
C LEU A 110 3.24 12.18 2.90
N ASP A 111 2.99 13.50 2.93
CA ASP A 111 2.23 14.18 1.86
C ASP A 111 2.86 13.98 0.47
N ALA A 112 4.18 13.89 0.38
CA ALA A 112 4.87 13.65 -0.88
C ALA A 112 4.56 12.28 -1.49
N CYS A 113 4.05 11.34 -0.69
CA CYS A 113 3.65 10.01 -1.16
C CYS A 113 2.22 9.97 -1.68
N ARG A 114 1.47 11.08 -1.61
CA ARG A 114 0.10 11.16 -2.10
C ARG A 114 0.08 11.22 -3.62
N LEU A 115 -0.66 10.31 -4.24
CA LEU A 115 -0.74 10.18 -5.68
C LEU A 115 -2.15 9.74 -6.08
N GLU A 116 -2.52 10.01 -7.34
CA GLU A 116 -3.67 9.33 -7.92
C GLU A 116 -3.38 7.83 -8.05
N LEU A 117 -4.43 7.01 -8.05
CA LEU A 117 -4.25 5.56 -8.11
C LEU A 117 -3.51 5.11 -9.37
N ASP A 118 -3.79 5.76 -10.51
CA ASP A 118 -3.06 5.51 -11.76
C ASP A 118 -1.57 5.80 -11.62
N ALA A 119 -1.22 6.86 -10.92
CA ALA A 119 0.18 7.22 -10.68
C ALA A 119 0.86 6.24 -9.73
N CYS A 120 0.15 5.72 -8.74
CA CYS A 120 0.66 4.65 -7.88
C CYS A 120 1.00 3.42 -8.71
N SER A 121 0.09 3.02 -9.58
CA SER A 121 0.31 1.90 -10.50
C SER A 121 1.53 2.13 -11.38
N LEU A 122 1.66 3.33 -11.92
CA LEU A 122 2.77 3.67 -12.81
C LEU A 122 4.12 3.57 -12.09
N LYS A 123 4.20 4.01 -10.85
CA LYS A 123 5.41 3.84 -10.05
C LYS A 123 5.77 2.37 -9.86
N LEU A 124 4.79 1.52 -9.57
CA LEU A 124 5.02 0.09 -9.39
C LEU A 124 5.45 -0.57 -10.70
N GLN A 125 4.89 -0.15 -11.83
CA GLN A 125 5.27 -0.66 -13.15
C GLN A 125 6.72 -0.30 -13.51
N ASN A 126 7.23 0.81 -13.01
CA ASN A 126 8.55 1.33 -13.34
C ASN A 126 9.63 1.02 -12.30
N LEU A 127 9.35 0.19 -11.33
CA LEU A 127 10.35 -0.26 -10.36
C LEU A 127 11.45 -1.06 -11.05
N ASN A 128 12.69 -0.73 -10.74
CA ASN A 128 13.87 -1.41 -11.24
C ASN A 128 14.49 -2.33 -10.20
#